data_271b70f1ea8f4cf6c32536fd80630c25
#
_entry.id   271b70f1ea8f4cf6c32536fd80630c25
#
_cell.length_a   1.000
_cell.length_b   1.000
_cell.length_c   1.000
_cell.angle_alpha   90.00
_cell.angle_beta   90.00
_cell.angle_gamma   90.00
#
_symmetry.space_group_name_H-M   'P 1'
#
loop_
_entity.id
_entity.type
_entity.pdbx_description
1 polymer ?
#
loop_
_entity_poly.entity_id
_entity_poly.type
_entity_poly.pdbx_seq_one_letter_code
_entity_poly.pdbx_strand_id
1 'polypeptide(L)'
;ILQEKTNEPLSIPILSPALDIIEKYKGSPERKVLDNVLPKISNQKLNAYLKVIADLASIKKTLSHHVARHTCATTILLSNEVPIEVVSKWLGHTTIKTTQIYAKITDNYMQTMANRIDEKIKVGK
;
A
#
# COMPACT_ATOMS: atom_id res chain seq x y z
N ILE A 1 2.88 -7.91 12.92
CA ILE A 1 2.75 -6.65 13.67
C ILE A 1 1.42 -6.61 14.41
N LEU A 2 1.40 -6.02 15.60
CA LEU A 2 0.16 -5.72 16.30
C LEU A 2 -0.39 -4.39 15.79
N GLN A 3 -1.68 -4.37 15.48
CA GLN A 3 -2.36 -3.17 15.03
C GLN A 3 -2.68 -2.27 16.22
N GLU A 4 -2.16 -1.05 16.23
CA GLU A 4 -2.22 -0.14 17.40
C GLU A 4 -3.67 0.19 17.85
N LYS A 5 -4.64 0.19 16.90
CA LYS A 5 -6.04 0.52 17.20
C LYS A 5 -6.88 -0.66 17.71
N THR A 6 -6.60 -1.87 17.28
CA THR A 6 -7.43 -3.05 17.57
C THR A 6 -6.71 -4.08 18.42
N ASN A 7 -5.40 -3.93 18.61
CA ASN A 7 -4.50 -4.88 19.27
C ASN A 7 -4.54 -6.29 18.64
N GLU A 8 -5.00 -6.39 17.38
CA GLU A 8 -5.05 -7.65 16.64
C GLU A 8 -3.74 -7.89 15.88
N PRO A 9 -3.28 -9.14 15.79
CA PRO A 9 -2.11 -9.47 14.98
C PRO A 9 -2.43 -9.30 13.49
N LEU A 10 -1.65 -8.48 12.81
CA LEU A 10 -1.73 -8.28 11.37
C LEU A 10 -0.51 -8.88 10.68
N SER A 11 -0.73 -9.88 9.83
CA SER A 11 0.30 -10.46 8.97
C SER A 11 0.22 -9.82 7.59
N ILE A 12 1.27 -9.10 7.19
CA ILE A 12 1.35 -8.43 5.90
C ILE A 12 2.50 -9.04 5.11
N PRO A 13 2.25 -9.65 3.93
CA PRO A 13 3.31 -10.06 3.02
C PRO A 13 4.12 -8.83 2.58
N ILE A 14 5.45 -8.94 2.64
CA ILE A 14 6.34 -7.83 2.29
C ILE A 14 6.80 -8.01 0.85
N LEU A 15 6.51 -7.05 -0.01
CA LEU A 15 6.93 -7.03 -1.40
C LEU A 15 8.44 -6.72 -1.51
N SER A 16 9.08 -7.23 -2.56
CA SER A 16 10.54 -7.08 -2.77
C SER A 16 11.05 -5.64 -2.62
N PRO A 17 10.42 -4.59 -3.19
CA PRO A 17 10.89 -3.22 -3.01
C PRO A 17 10.85 -2.75 -1.55
N ALA A 18 9.93 -3.28 -0.75
CA ALA A 18 9.86 -2.96 0.68
C ALA A 18 10.92 -3.74 1.48
N LEU A 19 11.24 -4.97 1.06
CA LEU A 19 12.37 -5.73 1.64
C LEU A 19 13.70 -5.01 1.42
N ASP A 20 13.95 -4.49 0.22
CA ASP A 20 15.17 -3.74 -0.11
C ASP A 20 15.32 -2.52 0.81
N ILE A 21 14.23 -1.81 1.10
CA ILE A 21 14.23 -0.69 2.04
C ILE A 21 14.56 -1.17 3.46
N ILE A 22 13.95 -2.26 3.91
CA ILE A 22 14.19 -2.83 5.24
C ILE A 22 15.65 -3.23 5.40
N GLU A 23 16.23 -3.90 4.41
CA GLU A 23 17.65 -4.30 4.41
C GLU A 23 18.57 -3.08 4.46
N LYS A 24 18.26 -2.02 3.70
CA LYS A 24 19.03 -0.76 3.73
C LYS A 24 19.14 -0.17 5.15
N TYR A 25 18.10 -0.31 5.97
CA TYR A 25 18.09 0.23 7.34
C TYR A 25 18.50 -0.78 8.41
N LYS A 26 18.81 -2.02 8.06
CA LYS A 26 19.11 -3.11 9.00
C LYS A 26 20.28 -2.79 9.96
N GLY A 27 21.26 -2.03 9.49
CA GLY A 27 22.45 -1.62 10.27
C GLY A 27 22.34 -0.25 10.92
N SER A 28 21.21 0.47 10.81
CA SER A 28 21.10 1.83 11.33
C SER A 28 21.17 1.87 12.86
N PRO A 29 21.86 2.87 13.45
CA PRO A 29 21.96 3.01 14.91
C PRO A 29 20.58 3.13 15.59
N GLU A 30 19.65 3.84 14.97
CA GLU A 30 18.30 4.08 15.49
C GLU A 30 17.50 2.77 15.63
N ARG A 31 17.70 1.83 14.72
CA ARG A 31 17.07 0.51 14.77
C ARG A 31 17.59 -0.32 15.94
N LYS A 32 18.88 -0.26 16.23
CA LYS A 32 19.50 -1.01 17.33
C LYS A 32 18.98 -0.56 18.70
N VAL A 33 18.68 0.73 18.84
CA VAL A 33 18.21 1.31 20.11
C VAL A 33 16.74 1.02 20.37
N LEU A 34 15.89 0.99 19.33
CA LEU A 34 14.43 0.97 19.48
C LEU A 34 13.78 -0.37 19.08
N ASP A 35 14.56 -1.35 18.63
CA ASP A 35 14.07 -2.64 18.09
C ASP A 35 12.98 -2.47 17.00
N ASN A 36 13.04 -1.38 16.26
CA ASN A 36 12.10 -1.07 15.18
C ASN A 36 12.66 -1.51 13.82
N VAL A 37 11.76 -1.91 12.91
CA VAL A 37 12.14 -2.29 11.54
C VAL A 37 12.67 -1.08 10.75
N LEU A 38 12.09 0.09 10.97
CA LEU A 38 12.48 1.37 10.37
C LEU A 38 12.66 2.44 11.46
N PRO A 39 13.44 3.52 11.18
CA PRO A 39 13.54 4.65 12.09
C PRO A 39 12.17 5.23 12.44
N LYS A 40 11.93 5.51 13.70
CA LYS A 40 10.67 6.07 14.16
C LYS A 40 10.57 7.55 13.80
N ILE A 41 9.54 7.89 13.04
CA ILE A 41 9.22 9.26 12.67
C ILE A 41 7.74 9.54 12.94
N SER A 42 7.40 10.71 13.46
CA SER A 42 6.00 11.10 13.64
C SER A 42 5.32 11.34 12.29
N ASN A 43 4.02 11.06 12.20
CA ASN A 43 3.23 11.30 10.97
C ASN A 43 3.30 12.76 10.52
N GLN A 44 3.35 13.69 11.46
CA GLN A 44 3.48 15.12 11.16
C GLN A 44 4.82 15.44 10.49
N LYS A 45 5.93 14.94 11.03
CA LYS A 45 7.27 15.11 10.44
C LYS A 45 7.38 14.44 9.08
N LEU A 46 6.84 13.21 8.95
CA LEU A 46 6.81 12.49 7.68
C LEU A 46 6.09 13.28 6.60
N ASN A 47 4.89 13.79 6.89
CA ASN A 47 4.12 14.60 5.93
C ASN A 47 4.82 15.91 5.59
N ALA A 48 5.53 16.54 6.54
CA ALA A 48 6.33 17.73 6.27
C ALA A 48 7.47 17.42 5.27
N TYR A 49 8.19 16.32 5.47
CA TYR A 49 9.24 15.90 4.52
C TYR A 49 8.67 15.53 3.14
N LEU A 50 7.51 14.85 3.10
CA LEU A 50 6.86 14.54 1.82
C LEU A 50 6.47 15.80 1.05
N LYS A 51 6.08 16.87 1.72
CA LYS A 51 5.82 18.16 1.09
C LYS A 51 7.09 18.76 0.47
N VAL A 52 8.20 18.77 1.21
CA VAL A 52 9.49 19.24 0.69
C VAL A 52 9.94 18.41 -0.52
N ILE A 53 9.80 17.08 -0.48
CA ILE A 53 10.12 16.21 -1.60
C ILE A 53 9.23 16.52 -2.82
N ALA A 54 7.93 16.74 -2.60
CA ALA A 54 7.01 17.11 -3.70
C ALA A 54 7.43 18.42 -4.35
N ASP A 55 7.77 19.43 -3.55
CA ASP A 55 8.21 20.74 -4.04
C ASP A 55 9.52 20.61 -4.87
N LEU A 56 10.51 19.88 -4.36
CA LEU A 56 11.78 19.62 -5.05
C LEU A 56 11.60 18.83 -6.35
N ALA A 57 10.65 17.90 -6.39
CA ALA A 57 10.34 17.08 -7.55
C ALA A 57 9.33 17.76 -8.51
N SER A 58 8.92 18.99 -8.24
CA SER A 58 7.90 19.73 -9.01
C SER A 58 6.56 18.99 -9.11
N ILE A 59 6.23 18.20 -8.09
CA ILE A 59 4.97 17.47 -8.00
C ILE A 59 3.90 18.39 -7.41
N LYS A 60 2.91 18.78 -8.23
CA LYS A 60 1.82 19.68 -7.81
C LYS A 60 0.79 19.05 -6.87
N LYS A 61 0.75 17.71 -6.79
CA LYS A 61 -0.17 16.98 -5.90
C LYS A 61 0.35 16.97 -4.48
N THR A 62 -0.54 17.10 -3.50
CA THR A 62 -0.19 16.96 -2.09
C THR A 62 0.22 15.51 -1.81
N LEU A 63 1.47 15.30 -1.42
CA LEU A 63 1.95 14.00 -0.95
C LEU A 63 1.75 13.87 0.55
N SER A 64 1.21 12.73 0.97
CA SER A 64 1.09 12.35 2.39
C SER A 64 1.18 10.83 2.53
N HIS A 65 1.41 10.33 3.75
CA HIS A 65 1.39 8.89 3.99
C HIS A 65 0.02 8.27 3.65
N HIS A 66 -1.06 9.03 3.75
CA HIS A 66 -2.40 8.61 3.37
C HIS A 66 -2.53 8.43 1.85
N VAL A 67 -1.97 9.37 1.07
CA VAL A 67 -1.90 9.25 -0.39
C VAL A 67 -1.06 8.04 -0.80
N ALA A 68 0.07 7.80 -0.15
CA ALA A 68 0.89 6.61 -0.39
C ALA A 68 0.10 5.31 -0.12
N ARG A 69 -0.67 5.26 0.97
CA ARG A 69 -1.55 4.13 1.28
C ARG A 69 -2.65 3.95 0.22
N HIS A 70 -3.27 5.04 -0.25
CA HIS A 70 -4.22 5.01 -1.37
C HIS A 70 -3.60 4.45 -2.64
N THR A 71 -2.42 4.94 -3.00
CA THR A 71 -1.68 4.49 -4.19
C THR A 71 -1.32 3.01 -4.09
N CYS A 72 -0.88 2.54 -2.92
CA CYS A 72 -0.63 1.13 -2.69
C CYS A 72 -1.90 0.29 -2.92
N ALA A 73 -3.03 0.70 -2.34
CA ALA A 73 -4.30 -0.01 -2.50
C ALA A 73 -4.77 -0.07 -3.96
N THR A 74 -4.72 1.05 -4.67
CA THR A 74 -5.27 1.16 -6.03
C THR A 74 -4.30 0.68 -7.09
N THR A 75 -3.08 1.22 -7.11
CA THR A 75 -2.13 1.01 -8.21
C THR A 75 -1.30 -0.26 -8.03
N ILE A 76 -0.98 -0.64 -6.78
CA ILE A 76 -0.15 -1.82 -6.55
C ILE A 76 -1.02 -3.06 -6.33
N LEU A 77 -2.07 -2.98 -5.53
CA LEU A 77 -2.87 -4.15 -5.19
C LEU A 77 -4.04 -4.36 -6.17
N LEU A 78 -4.98 -3.44 -6.24
CA LEU A 78 -6.19 -3.62 -7.07
C LEU A 78 -5.89 -3.69 -8.56
N SER A 79 -4.95 -2.88 -9.08
CA SER A 79 -4.55 -2.95 -10.50
C SER A 79 -3.82 -4.25 -10.86
N ASN A 80 -3.28 -4.97 -9.88
CA ASN A 80 -2.74 -6.32 -10.04
C ASN A 80 -3.73 -7.40 -9.60
N GLU A 81 -5.02 -7.08 -9.60
CA GLU A 81 -6.13 -8.02 -9.40
C GLU A 81 -6.17 -8.70 -8.03
N VAL A 82 -5.54 -8.11 -7.04
CA VAL A 82 -5.68 -8.57 -5.67
C VAL A 82 -7.14 -8.35 -5.23
N PRO A 83 -7.86 -9.41 -4.79
CA PRO A 83 -9.24 -9.28 -4.34
C PRO A 83 -9.39 -8.23 -3.25
N ILE A 84 -10.51 -7.48 -3.29
CA ILE A 84 -10.72 -6.36 -2.36
C ILE A 84 -10.72 -6.79 -0.89
N GLU A 85 -11.13 -8.02 -0.60
CA GLU A 85 -11.09 -8.62 0.73
C GLU A 85 -9.64 -8.78 1.22
N VAL A 86 -8.75 -9.20 0.33
CA VAL A 86 -7.32 -9.34 0.61
C VAL A 86 -6.69 -7.97 0.79
N VAL A 87 -7.04 -6.99 -0.07
CA VAL A 87 -6.60 -5.59 0.09
C VAL A 87 -7.05 -5.03 1.43
N SER A 88 -8.30 -5.29 1.83
CA SER A 88 -8.85 -4.86 3.12
C SER A 88 -8.03 -5.39 4.29
N LYS A 89 -7.72 -6.69 4.29
CA LYS A 89 -6.85 -7.32 5.30
C LYS A 89 -5.43 -6.76 5.26
N TRP A 90 -4.85 -6.60 4.08
CA TRP A 90 -3.49 -6.05 3.91
C TRP A 90 -3.37 -4.64 4.50
N LEU A 91 -4.42 -3.84 4.30
CA LEU A 91 -4.49 -2.51 4.88
C LEU A 91 -4.87 -2.50 6.37
N GLY A 92 -5.26 -3.62 6.95
CA GLY A 92 -5.70 -3.69 8.34
C GLY A 92 -7.03 -2.96 8.59
N HIS A 93 -7.94 -2.95 7.60
CA HIS A 93 -9.27 -2.41 7.82
C HIS A 93 -10.15 -3.41 8.55
N THR A 94 -10.83 -2.96 9.59
CA THR A 94 -11.80 -3.78 10.36
C THR A 94 -13.06 -4.07 9.56
N THR A 95 -13.40 -3.22 8.59
CA THR A 95 -14.56 -3.42 7.71
C THR A 95 -14.18 -3.24 6.25
N ILE A 96 -14.71 -4.08 5.39
CA ILE A 96 -14.49 -4.00 3.94
C ILE A 96 -15.05 -2.70 3.33
N LYS A 97 -16.08 -2.11 3.95
CA LYS A 97 -16.65 -0.83 3.54
C LYS A 97 -15.61 0.27 3.41
N THR A 98 -14.61 0.29 4.30
CA THR A 98 -13.50 1.24 4.26
C THR A 98 -12.63 1.06 3.01
N THR A 99 -12.57 -0.16 2.47
CA THR A 99 -11.78 -0.50 1.27
C THR A 99 -12.59 -0.28 -0.01
N GLN A 100 -13.92 -0.35 0.05
CA GLN A 100 -14.79 -0.18 -1.12
C GLN A 100 -14.70 1.21 -1.77
N ILE A 101 -14.21 2.23 -1.04
CA ILE A 101 -13.91 3.54 -1.63
C ILE A 101 -12.87 3.43 -2.76
N TYR A 102 -11.97 2.46 -2.71
CA TYR A 102 -10.97 2.21 -3.73
C TYR A 102 -11.53 1.49 -4.96
N ALA A 103 -12.57 0.70 -4.81
CA ALA A 103 -13.19 -0.05 -5.90
C ALA A 103 -13.86 0.86 -6.94
N LYS A 104 -14.30 2.06 -6.54
CA LYS A 104 -14.92 3.03 -7.45
C LYS A 104 -13.93 3.67 -8.45
N ILE A 105 -12.62 3.49 -8.25
CA ILE A 105 -11.57 4.12 -9.06
C ILE A 105 -11.20 3.25 -10.28
N THR A 106 -11.70 2.03 -10.35
CA THR A 106 -11.26 1.02 -11.33
C THR A 106 -12.32 0.66 -12.37
N ASP A 107 -12.96 1.65 -13.02
CA ASP A 107 -13.86 1.37 -14.16
C ASP A 107 -13.16 0.58 -15.27
N ASN A 108 -11.86 0.77 -15.45
CA ASN A 108 -11.04 -0.04 -16.35
C ASN A 108 -10.88 -1.52 -15.91
N TYR A 109 -11.16 -1.85 -14.65
CA TYR A 109 -10.99 -3.20 -14.13
C TYR A 109 -12.00 -4.17 -14.73
N MET A 110 -13.26 -3.76 -14.86
CA MET A 110 -14.32 -4.58 -15.48
C MET A 110 -13.97 -4.93 -16.93
N GLN A 111 -13.47 -3.95 -17.70
CA GLN A 111 -13.08 -4.18 -19.09
C GLN A 111 -11.87 -5.11 -19.19
N THR A 112 -10.90 -4.95 -18.34
CA THR A 112 -9.71 -5.82 -18.28
C THR A 112 -10.11 -7.25 -17.93
N MET A 113 -11.02 -7.44 -16.97
CA MET A 113 -11.54 -8.74 -16.60
C MET A 113 -12.33 -9.40 -17.74
N ALA A 114 -13.21 -8.65 -18.42
CA ALA A 114 -13.96 -9.15 -19.57
C ALA A 114 -13.02 -9.64 -20.67
N ASN A 115 -12.00 -8.86 -21.02
CA ASN A 115 -11.01 -9.24 -22.03
C ASN A 115 -10.26 -10.53 -21.66
N ARG A 116 -9.87 -10.69 -20.38
CA ARG A 116 -9.19 -11.91 -19.93
C ARG A 116 -10.09 -13.15 -19.93
N ILE A 117 -11.35 -12.98 -19.58
CA ILE A 117 -12.32 -14.08 -19.66
C ILE A 117 -12.45 -14.51 -21.11
N ASP A 118 -12.58 -13.56 -22.04
CA ASP A 118 -12.65 -13.83 -23.47
C ASP A 118 -11.41 -14.56 -24.00
N GLU A 119 -10.21 -14.14 -23.58
CA GLU A 119 -8.97 -14.82 -23.94
C GLU A 119 -8.94 -16.27 -23.44
N LYS A 120 -9.32 -16.51 -22.18
CA LYS A 120 -9.37 -17.86 -21.61
C LYS A 120 -10.39 -18.76 -22.31
N ILE A 121 -11.54 -18.22 -22.68
CA ILE A 121 -12.58 -18.97 -23.42
C ILE A 121 -12.09 -19.31 -24.82
N LYS A 122 -11.33 -18.42 -25.49
CA LYS A 122 -10.79 -18.68 -26.84
C LYS A 122 -9.66 -19.69 -26.85
N VAL A 123 -8.84 -19.75 -25.81
CA VAL A 123 -7.73 -20.72 -25.66
C VAL A 123 -8.22 -22.12 -25.28
N GLY A 124 -9.42 -22.24 -24.71
CA GLY A 124 -10.04 -23.53 -24.33
C GLY A 124 -10.82 -24.24 -25.45
N LYS A 125 -10.76 -23.73 -26.68
CA LYS A 125 -11.27 -24.38 -27.90
C LYS A 125 -10.10 -24.83 -28.78
#